data_071233cb1da87a59a59151f3ab5f5c7c
#
_entry.id   071233cb1da87a59a59151f3ab5f5c7c
#
_cell.length_a   1.000
_cell.length_b   1.000
_cell.length_c   1.000
_cell.angle_alpha   90.00
_cell.angle_beta   90.00
_cell.angle_gamma   90.00
#
_symmetry.space_group_name_H-M   'P 1'
#
loop_
_entity.id
_entity.type
_entity.pdbx_description
1 polymer ?
#
loop_
_entity_poly.entity_id
_entity_poly.type
_entity_poly.pdbx_seq_one_letter_code
_entity_poly.pdbx_strand_id
1 'polypeptide(L)' 'MISGKDLVKLLQKMGFTVVRVNGSHHRLRHADGRVTTVPVHGNADLPKGLLRKIIREDLKMELAEFVAVVEKNG' A
#
# COMPACT_ATOMS: atom_id res chain seq x y z
N MET A 1 -1.43 -10.90 -6.15
CA MET A 1 -1.35 -9.74 -7.05
C MET A 1 -0.16 -8.85 -6.72
N ILE A 2 -0.01 -8.41 -5.50
CA ILE A 2 1.12 -7.57 -5.09
C ILE A 2 1.58 -7.97 -3.70
N SER A 3 2.89 -7.98 -3.48
CA SER A 3 3.44 -8.24 -2.15
C SER A 3 3.34 -6.98 -1.28
N GLY A 4 3.39 -7.16 0.03
CA GLY A 4 3.44 -6.02 0.94
C GLY A 4 4.64 -5.12 0.68
N LYS A 5 5.78 -5.73 0.40
CA LYS A 5 7.02 -5.03 0.08
C LYS A 5 6.86 -4.14 -1.16
N ASP A 6 6.25 -4.68 -2.21
CA ASP A 6 6.04 -3.93 -3.44
C ASP A 6 4.99 -2.83 -3.25
N LEU A 7 3.96 -3.10 -2.45
CA LEU A 7 2.97 -2.08 -2.14
C LEU A 7 3.59 -0.90 -1.38
N VAL A 8 4.46 -1.18 -0.41
CA VAL A 8 5.17 -0.11 0.31
C VAL A 8 5.98 0.75 -0.66
N LYS A 9 6.70 0.13 -1.58
CA LYS A 9 7.47 0.88 -2.58
C LYS A 9 6.56 1.73 -3.47
N LEU A 10 5.45 1.17 -3.92
CA LEU A 10 4.49 1.90 -4.74
C LEU A 10 3.91 3.10 -3.98
N LEU A 11 3.52 2.90 -2.73
CA LEU A 11 2.97 3.98 -1.92
C LEU A 11 3.98 5.10 -1.70
N GLN A 12 5.25 4.77 -1.53
CA GLN A 12 6.30 5.78 -1.42
C GLN A 12 6.40 6.61 -2.70
N LYS A 13 6.27 5.99 -3.86
CA LYS A 13 6.22 6.72 -5.14
C LYS A 13 4.99 7.61 -5.25
N MET A 14 3.91 7.25 -4.58
CA MET A 14 2.68 8.03 -4.55
C MET A 14 2.72 9.18 -3.54
N GLY A 15 3.80 9.31 -2.79
CA GLY A 15 3.96 10.37 -1.80
C GLY A 15 3.73 9.96 -0.35
N PHE A 16 3.54 8.68 -0.09
CA PHE A 16 3.47 8.18 1.29
C PHE A 16 4.87 8.05 1.88
N THR A 17 4.97 8.26 3.18
CA THR A 17 6.20 8.09 3.93
C THR A 17 6.01 7.00 4.97
N VAL A 18 6.99 6.10 5.10
CA VAL A 18 6.98 5.12 6.18
C VAL A 18 7.31 5.85 7.47
N VAL A 19 6.34 5.90 8.39
CA VAL A 19 6.49 6.62 9.65
C VAL A 19 6.78 5.71 10.83
N ARG A 20 6.53 4.41 10.68
CA ARG A 20 6.79 3.45 11.74
C ARG A 20 6.87 2.04 11.17
N VAL A 21 7.78 1.25 11.69
CA VAL A 21 7.87 -0.18 11.40
C VAL A 21 7.81 -0.91 12.72
N ASN A 22 6.86 -1.82 12.86
CA ASN A 22 6.69 -2.64 14.06
C ASN A 22 6.55 -4.10 13.61
N GLY A 23 7.63 -4.86 13.71
CA GLY A 23 7.68 -6.22 13.18
C GLY A 23 7.45 -6.18 11.67
N SER A 24 6.46 -6.92 11.19
CA SER A 24 6.12 -6.95 9.77
C SER A 24 5.22 -5.79 9.34
N HIS A 25 4.68 -5.01 10.29
CA HIS A 25 3.74 -3.93 9.98
C HIS A 25 4.47 -2.63 9.68
N HIS A 26 4.29 -2.13 8.45
CA HIS A 26 4.81 -0.83 8.03
C HIS A 26 3.68 0.18 8.01
N ARG A 27 3.79 1.21 8.83
CA ARG A 27 2.81 2.27 8.84
C ARG A 27 3.26 3.41 7.93
N LEU A 28 2.35 3.82 7.04
CA LEU A 28 2.65 4.86 6.07
C LEU A 28 1.64 6.00 6.18
N ARG A 29 2.09 7.20 5.87
CA ARG A 29 1.28 8.40 5.95
C ARG A 29 1.54 9.29 4.73
N HIS A 30 0.46 9.84 4.20
CA HIS A 30 0.52 10.82 3.11
C HIS A 30 0.29 12.23 3.70
N ALA A 31 0.86 13.23 3.06
CA ALA A 31 0.69 14.62 3.48
C ALA A 31 -0.78 15.08 3.47
N ASP A 32 -1.63 14.45 2.66
CA ASP A 32 -3.06 14.76 2.61
C ASP A 32 -3.86 14.16 3.78
N GLY A 33 -3.20 13.44 4.70
CA GLY A 33 -3.82 12.87 5.88
C GLY A 33 -4.18 11.40 5.76
N ARG A 34 -4.06 10.78 4.59
CA ARG A 34 -4.32 9.35 4.46
C ARG A 34 -3.23 8.57 5.19
N VAL A 35 -3.65 7.49 5.86
CA VAL A 35 -2.74 6.60 6.56
C VAL A 35 -3.11 5.16 6.25
N THR A 36 -2.13 4.28 6.25
CA THR A 36 -2.36 2.85 6.05
C THR A 36 -1.30 2.04 6.78
N THR A 37 -1.60 0.78 7.02
CA THR A 37 -0.64 -0.17 7.57
C THR A 37 -0.55 -1.35 6.61
N VAL A 38 0.66 -1.67 6.19
CA VAL A 38 0.91 -2.74 5.23
C VAL A 38 1.76 -3.81 5.90
N PRO A 39 1.27 -5.07 6.00
CA PRO A 39 2.10 -6.16 6.49
C PRO A 39 3.08 -6.60 5.42
N VAL A 40 4.34 -6.78 5.80
CA VAL A 40 5.40 -7.21 4.89
C VAL A 40 5.95 -8.54 5.37
N HIS A 41 5.68 -9.60 4.64
CA HIS A 41 6.14 -10.96 4.96
C HIS A 41 6.98 -11.48 3.79
N GLY A 42 8.26 -11.11 3.75
CA GLY A 42 9.13 -11.47 2.65
C GLY A 42 8.56 -11.00 1.32
N ASN A 43 8.42 -11.92 0.37
CA ASN A 43 7.87 -11.63 -0.94
C ASN A 43 6.43 -12.12 -1.10
N ALA A 44 5.76 -12.49 0.01
CA ALA A 44 4.41 -13.01 -0.04
C ALA A 44 3.42 -11.93 -0.49
N ASP A 45 2.50 -12.31 -1.36
CA ASP A 45 1.43 -11.41 -1.79
C ASP A 45 0.48 -11.10 -0.63
N LEU A 46 -0.07 -9.90 -0.65
CA LEU A 46 -1.12 -9.54 0.29
C LEU A 46 -2.39 -10.32 -0.02
N PRO A 47 -3.13 -10.76 1.02
CA PRO A 47 -4.44 -11.35 0.80
C PRO A 47 -5.34 -10.37 0.04
N LYS A 48 -6.14 -10.87 -0.90
CA LYS A 48 -6.99 -10.03 -1.76
C LYS A 48 -7.93 -9.14 -0.95
N GLY A 49 -8.54 -9.69 0.09
CA GLY A 49 -9.47 -8.92 0.93
C GLY A 49 -8.77 -7.77 1.64
N LEU A 50 -7.58 -8.01 2.15
CA LEU A 50 -6.79 -6.96 2.81
C LEU A 50 -6.37 -5.90 1.81
N LEU A 51 -5.90 -6.29 0.63
CA LEU A 51 -5.49 -5.34 -0.40
C LEU A 51 -6.66 -4.44 -0.82
N ARG A 52 -7.84 -5.03 -1.04
CA ARG A 52 -9.04 -4.26 -1.40
C ARG A 52 -9.42 -3.27 -0.31
N LYS A 53 -9.34 -3.69 0.94
CA LYS A 53 -9.63 -2.81 2.07
C LYS A 53 -8.66 -1.64 2.13
N ILE A 54 -7.37 -1.91 1.96
CA ILE A 54 -6.35 -0.86 1.93
C ILE A 54 -6.66 0.15 0.81
N ILE A 55 -6.93 -0.33 -0.39
CA ILE A 55 -7.20 0.53 -1.54
C ILE A 55 -8.43 1.41 -1.30
N ARG A 56 -9.52 0.81 -0.89
CA ARG A 56 -10.81 1.51 -0.77
C ARG A 56 -10.89 2.37 0.49
N GLU A 57 -10.48 1.83 1.63
CA GLU A 57 -10.69 2.52 2.90
C GLU A 57 -9.52 3.43 3.27
N ASP A 58 -8.30 2.96 3.09
CA ASP A 58 -7.12 3.73 3.52
C ASP A 58 -6.63 4.68 2.43
N LEU A 59 -6.47 4.19 1.21
CA LEU A 59 -6.01 5.01 0.09
C LEU A 59 -7.13 5.83 -0.52
N LYS A 60 -8.38 5.46 -0.27
CA LYS A 60 -9.59 6.12 -0.78
C LYS A 60 -9.56 6.20 -2.30
N MET A 61 -9.21 5.08 -2.93
CA MET A 61 -9.10 4.95 -4.38
C MET A 61 -10.07 3.91 -4.91
N GLU A 62 -10.49 4.08 -6.15
CA GLU A 62 -11.18 3.03 -6.88
C GLU A 62 -10.16 1.98 -7.31
N LEU A 63 -10.59 0.73 -7.42
CA LEU A 63 -9.69 -0.35 -7.82
C LEU A 63 -9.05 -0.08 -9.18
N ALA A 64 -9.83 0.44 -10.13
CA ALA A 64 -9.32 0.78 -11.46
C ALA A 64 -8.21 1.83 -11.43
N GLU A 65 -8.34 2.82 -10.55
CA GLU A 65 -7.31 3.84 -10.35
C GLU A 65 -6.03 3.22 -9.82
N PHE A 66 -6.16 2.32 -8.85
CA PHE A 66 -5.02 1.64 -8.26
C PHE A 66 -4.29 0.79 -9.30
N VAL A 67 -5.03 0.03 -10.09
CA VAL A 67 -4.46 -0.80 -11.16
C VAL A 67 -3.69 0.05 -12.15
N ALA A 68 -4.24 1.20 -12.53
CA ALA A 68 -3.58 2.14 -13.44
C ALA A 68 -2.25 2.66 -12.85
N VAL A 69 -2.22 2.93 -11.55
CA VAL A 69 -0.99 3.36 -10.87
C VAL A 69 0.04 2.26 -10.87
N VAL A 70 -0.36 1.02 -10.59
CA VAL A 70 0.54 -0.14 -10.63
C VAL A 70 1.15 -0.31 -12.01
N GLU A 71 0.33 -0.23 -13.06
CA GLU A 71 0.81 -0.38 -14.43
C GLU A 71 1.76 0.74 -14.84
N LYS A 72 1.48 1.96 -14.41
CA LYS A 72 2.32 3.12 -14.72
C LYS A 72 3.68 3.04 -14.04
N ASN A 73 3.75 2.48 -12.85
CA ASN A 73 4.96 2.42 -12.02
C ASN A 73 5.63 1.05 -12.02
N GLY A 74 5.00 0.10 -12.66
CA GLY A 74 5.55 -1.25 -12.82
C GLY A 74 6.41 -1.34 -14.05
#